data_70f673781c642597c53290fd3b8dd64d
#
_entry.id   70f673781c642597c53290fd3b8dd64d
#
_cell.length_a   1.000
_cell.length_b   1.000
_cell.length_c   1.000
_cell.angle_alpha   90.00
_cell.angle_beta   90.00
_cell.angle_gamma   90.00
#
_symmetry.space_group_name_H-M   'P 1'
#
loop_
_entity.id
_entity.type
_entity.pdbx_description
1 polymer ?
#
loop_
_entity_poly.entity_id
_entity_poly.type
_entity_poly.pdbx_seq_one_letter_code
_entity_poly.pdbx_strand_id
1 'polypeptide(L)'
;MSGKQPVEVLLRPAVELYTVAACAGAAFLCLVAPWSLALSPAMGIGSALAFGAYGAIRYRDARIILRYRRNIRRLPRYVMTSKDVPVSQQRLFVGRGFLWEQKHTHRLMQTYRPEFRRYVEPTPAYRLARRLEERLEFAPLPLSRLPKLTGWDVPFNPVRPLPPVGGLPRLHGIEPDEVDVSLPLGERVGHSLVLGTTRVGKTRLAELFVTQDIRRRNAAGEHEVVIVIDPKGDADLLKRMYVEAQRAGREGEFYIFHLGWPEISARYNAVGRFGRISEVATRIAGQLSGEGNSAAFREFAWRFVNIIARALVELGQRPDYMLIQRHVINIDALFIEYAQHYFAKTEPKAWEVIVQIEAKLNEKNIPRNMIGREKRVVALEQYLSQARNYDPVLDGLRSAVRYDKTYFDKIVASLLPLLEKLTSGKIAQLLAPNYSDLADPRPIFDWMQVIRKRAVVYVGLDALSDAEVAAAVGNSMFSDLVSVAGHIYKHGIDDGLPGASAGARVPINVHADEFNELMGDEFIPLINKGGGAGLQVTAYTQTLSDIEARIGNRAKAGQVIG
;
A
#
# COMPACT_ATOMS: atom_id res chain seq x y z
N MET A 1 9.05 -42.88 -12.67
CA MET A 1 9.93 -42.21 -11.71
C MET A 1 11.37 -42.48 -12.13
N SER A 2 12.02 -41.56 -12.79
CA SER A 2 13.40 -41.67 -13.24
C SER A 2 14.30 -41.58 -11.99
N GLY A 3 15.06 -42.63 -11.70
CA GLY A 3 16.01 -42.74 -10.59
C GLY A 3 17.21 -41.80 -10.74
N LYS A 4 16.94 -40.49 -10.78
CA LYS A 4 18.02 -39.49 -10.63
C LYS A 4 18.49 -39.54 -9.18
N GLN A 5 19.77 -39.82 -9.01
CA GLN A 5 20.39 -39.79 -7.67
C GLN A 5 20.11 -38.44 -7.04
N PRO A 6 19.67 -38.39 -5.76
CA PRO A 6 19.20 -37.17 -5.11
C PRO A 6 20.30 -36.11 -4.89
N VAL A 7 21.56 -36.43 -5.16
CA VAL A 7 22.72 -35.54 -4.93
C VAL A 7 23.57 -35.48 -6.18
N GLU A 8 23.15 -34.68 -7.16
CA GLU A 8 24.01 -34.40 -8.31
C GLU A 8 24.93 -33.22 -8.01
N VAL A 9 26.24 -33.50 -7.96
CA VAL A 9 27.27 -32.46 -7.75
C VAL A 9 27.38 -31.65 -9.05
N LEU A 10 26.79 -30.45 -9.07
CA LEU A 10 26.83 -29.56 -10.22
C LEU A 10 28.11 -28.69 -10.29
N LEU A 11 28.87 -28.56 -9.18
CA LEU A 11 30.16 -27.87 -9.14
C LEU A 11 31.31 -28.81 -9.52
N ARG A 12 31.23 -29.43 -10.71
CA ARG A 12 32.26 -30.34 -11.25
C ARG A 12 32.62 -29.96 -12.67
N PRO A 13 33.72 -30.48 -13.24
CA PRO A 13 33.97 -30.33 -14.66
C PRO A 13 32.82 -30.90 -15.49
N ALA A 14 32.44 -30.21 -16.56
CA ALA A 14 31.40 -30.70 -17.47
C ALA A 14 32.00 -31.76 -18.42
N VAL A 15 32.24 -32.96 -17.88
CA VAL A 15 32.84 -34.07 -18.63
C VAL A 15 31.98 -34.52 -19.84
N GLU A 16 30.69 -34.22 -19.79
CA GLU A 16 29.74 -34.43 -20.87
C GLU A 16 30.15 -33.74 -22.18
N LEU A 17 30.88 -32.60 -22.06
CA LEU A 17 31.39 -31.91 -23.26
C LEU A 17 32.43 -32.72 -24.02
N TYR A 18 33.23 -33.53 -23.33
CA TYR A 18 34.15 -34.43 -23.99
C TYR A 18 33.41 -35.49 -24.79
N THR A 19 32.32 -36.01 -24.24
CA THR A 19 31.43 -36.96 -24.97
C THR A 19 30.80 -36.28 -26.18
N VAL A 20 30.34 -35.02 -26.04
CA VAL A 20 29.79 -34.25 -27.18
C VAL A 20 30.84 -34.08 -28.28
N ALA A 21 32.08 -33.71 -27.93
CA ALA A 21 33.17 -33.55 -28.87
C ALA A 21 33.52 -34.88 -29.58
N ALA A 22 33.56 -35.97 -28.81
CA ALA A 22 33.79 -37.30 -29.38
C ALA A 22 32.65 -37.72 -30.35
N CYS A 23 31.39 -37.50 -29.97
CA CYS A 23 30.23 -37.76 -30.83
C CYS A 23 30.26 -36.90 -32.11
N ALA A 24 30.61 -35.62 -31.99
CA ALA A 24 30.74 -34.73 -33.15
C ALA A 24 31.84 -35.19 -34.10
N GLY A 25 33.01 -35.59 -33.58
CA GLY A 25 34.09 -36.18 -34.36
C GLY A 25 33.71 -37.49 -35.03
N ALA A 26 33.03 -38.39 -34.31
CA ALA A 26 32.54 -39.64 -34.87
C ALA A 26 31.47 -39.42 -35.97
N ALA A 27 30.51 -38.52 -35.73
CA ALA A 27 29.50 -38.17 -36.72
C ALA A 27 30.12 -37.56 -37.99
N PHE A 28 31.09 -36.66 -37.82
CA PHE A 28 31.86 -36.07 -38.93
C PHE A 28 32.59 -37.14 -39.74
N LEU A 29 33.29 -38.07 -39.08
CA LEU A 29 34.01 -39.15 -39.74
C LEU A 29 33.05 -40.09 -40.52
N CYS A 30 31.92 -40.43 -39.90
CA CYS A 30 30.88 -41.24 -40.58
C CYS A 30 30.28 -40.58 -41.83
N LEU A 31 30.22 -39.23 -41.86
CA LEU A 31 29.70 -38.50 -43.03
C LEU A 31 30.75 -38.29 -44.12
N VAL A 32 31.99 -37.93 -43.73
CA VAL A 32 33.04 -37.51 -44.66
C VAL A 32 33.82 -38.70 -45.19
N ALA A 33 34.06 -39.72 -44.36
CA ALA A 33 34.90 -40.87 -44.73
C ALA A 33 34.29 -42.21 -44.23
N PRO A 34 33.05 -42.59 -44.61
CA PRO A 34 32.42 -43.83 -44.14
C PRO A 34 33.22 -45.08 -44.52
N TRP A 35 33.94 -45.05 -45.64
CA TRP A 35 34.82 -46.14 -46.06
C TRP A 35 35.95 -46.46 -45.09
N SER A 36 36.44 -45.49 -44.39
CA SER A 36 37.51 -45.70 -43.35
C SER A 36 37.04 -46.56 -42.19
N LEU A 37 35.69 -46.63 -41.98
CA LEU A 37 35.03 -47.45 -40.97
C LEU A 37 34.36 -48.69 -41.55
N ALA A 38 34.63 -49.03 -42.85
CA ALA A 38 33.99 -50.09 -43.56
C ALA A 38 32.46 -49.99 -43.60
N LEU A 39 31.90 -48.78 -43.58
CA LEU A 39 30.47 -48.52 -43.65
C LEU A 39 30.02 -48.18 -45.09
N SER A 40 28.84 -48.63 -45.48
CA SER A 40 28.18 -48.10 -46.68
C SER A 40 27.73 -46.65 -46.45
N PRO A 41 27.58 -45.80 -47.46
CA PRO A 41 27.14 -44.38 -47.27
C PRO A 41 25.83 -44.24 -46.49
N ALA A 42 24.87 -45.14 -46.71
CA ALA A 42 23.60 -45.17 -46.03
C ALA A 42 23.79 -45.48 -44.50
N MET A 43 24.63 -46.47 -44.18
CA MET A 43 24.99 -46.81 -42.80
C MET A 43 25.79 -45.68 -42.16
N GLY A 44 26.66 -45.00 -42.91
CA GLY A 44 27.39 -43.83 -42.47
C GLY A 44 26.48 -42.67 -42.03
N ILE A 45 25.45 -42.37 -42.83
CA ILE A 45 24.45 -41.35 -42.48
C ILE A 45 23.66 -41.79 -41.25
N GLY A 46 23.19 -43.03 -41.17
CA GLY A 46 22.45 -43.54 -40.00
C GLY A 46 23.28 -43.46 -38.72
N SER A 47 24.57 -43.85 -38.78
CA SER A 47 25.50 -43.74 -37.63
C SER A 47 25.76 -42.30 -37.24
N ALA A 48 25.94 -41.38 -38.19
CA ALA A 48 26.12 -39.97 -37.93
C ALA A 48 24.90 -39.35 -37.23
N LEU A 49 23.69 -39.72 -37.66
CA LEU A 49 22.47 -39.27 -36.97
C LEU A 49 22.37 -39.83 -35.55
N ALA A 50 22.74 -41.08 -35.32
CA ALA A 50 22.75 -41.68 -33.98
C ALA A 50 23.75 -40.98 -33.04
N PHE A 51 24.99 -40.73 -33.53
CA PHE A 51 25.99 -39.96 -32.75
C PHE A 51 25.52 -38.52 -32.54
N GLY A 52 24.92 -37.88 -33.53
CA GLY A 52 24.35 -36.52 -33.38
C GLY A 52 23.25 -36.47 -32.34
N ALA A 53 22.31 -37.41 -32.33
CA ALA A 53 21.25 -37.49 -31.33
C ALA A 53 21.81 -37.75 -29.92
N TYR A 54 22.73 -38.68 -29.76
CA TYR A 54 23.37 -38.93 -28.46
C TYR A 54 24.19 -37.73 -28.00
N GLY A 55 24.93 -37.07 -28.89
CA GLY A 55 25.66 -35.84 -28.61
C GLY A 55 24.73 -34.71 -28.14
N ALA A 56 23.56 -34.57 -28.76
CA ALA A 56 22.57 -33.57 -28.35
C ALA A 56 22.02 -33.84 -26.93
N ILE A 57 21.76 -35.11 -26.59
CA ILE A 57 21.35 -35.49 -25.22
C ILE A 57 22.45 -35.13 -24.22
N ARG A 58 23.70 -35.48 -24.50
CA ARG A 58 24.83 -35.20 -23.63
C ARG A 58 25.11 -33.70 -23.53
N TYR A 59 24.89 -32.92 -24.58
CA TYR A 59 24.98 -31.46 -24.56
C TYR A 59 23.90 -30.85 -23.65
N ARG A 60 22.69 -31.39 -23.67
CA ARG A 60 21.62 -30.94 -22.75
C ARG A 60 22.01 -31.12 -21.29
N ASP A 61 22.65 -32.25 -20.94
CA ASP A 61 23.14 -32.51 -19.60
C ASP A 61 24.27 -31.53 -19.21
N ALA A 62 25.24 -31.31 -20.11
CA ALA A 62 26.31 -30.36 -19.94
C ALA A 62 25.81 -28.92 -19.72
N ARG A 63 24.75 -28.53 -20.47
CA ARG A 63 24.17 -27.20 -20.42
C ARG A 63 23.66 -26.85 -19.02
N ILE A 64 23.10 -27.80 -18.27
CA ILE A 64 22.64 -27.59 -16.89
C ILE A 64 23.82 -27.23 -16.00
N ILE A 65 24.93 -27.99 -16.08
CA ILE A 65 26.15 -27.75 -15.31
C ILE A 65 26.76 -26.40 -15.66
N LEU A 66 26.87 -26.07 -16.94
CA LEU A 66 27.43 -24.79 -17.40
C LEU A 66 26.57 -23.61 -16.96
N ARG A 67 25.23 -23.75 -17.03
CA ARG A 67 24.29 -22.73 -16.57
C ARG A 67 24.42 -22.52 -15.07
N TYR A 68 24.42 -23.61 -14.28
CA TYR A 68 24.59 -23.55 -12.83
C TYR A 68 25.88 -22.86 -12.43
N ARG A 69 27.03 -23.28 -12.99
CA ARG A 69 28.34 -22.65 -12.72
C ARG A 69 28.38 -21.17 -13.12
N ARG A 70 27.73 -20.82 -14.23
CA ARG A 70 27.60 -19.43 -14.67
C ARG A 70 26.76 -18.63 -13.66
N ASN A 71 25.60 -19.17 -13.27
CA ASN A 71 24.68 -18.48 -12.34
C ASN A 71 25.29 -18.28 -10.96
N ILE A 72 25.99 -19.28 -10.42
CA ILE A 72 26.70 -19.14 -9.14
C ILE A 72 27.81 -18.07 -9.21
N ARG A 73 28.58 -18.03 -10.32
CA ARG A 73 29.72 -17.11 -10.47
C ARG A 73 29.31 -15.70 -10.84
N ARG A 74 28.33 -15.54 -11.74
CA ARG A 74 27.92 -14.25 -12.32
C ARG A 74 26.63 -13.71 -11.76
N LEU A 75 25.92 -14.48 -10.98
CA LEU A 75 24.56 -14.26 -10.47
C LEU A 75 23.53 -14.07 -11.59
N PRO A 76 22.33 -14.62 -11.43
CA PRO A 76 21.26 -14.41 -12.40
C PRO A 76 20.77 -12.95 -12.34
N ARG A 77 20.36 -12.42 -13.46
CA ARG A 77 19.76 -11.09 -13.56
C ARG A 77 18.25 -11.23 -13.66
N TYR A 78 17.57 -10.68 -12.69
CA TYR A 78 16.12 -10.65 -12.64
C TYR A 78 15.64 -9.29 -13.17
N VAL A 79 15.63 -9.15 -14.49
CA VAL A 79 15.14 -7.94 -15.18
C VAL A 79 13.90 -8.31 -15.96
N MET A 80 12.79 -7.62 -15.67
CA MET A 80 11.53 -7.77 -16.38
C MET A 80 11.02 -6.36 -16.72
N THR A 81 10.59 -6.17 -17.97
CA THR A 81 9.89 -4.93 -18.31
C THR A 81 8.44 -5.03 -17.88
N SER A 82 7.79 -3.90 -17.63
CA SER A 82 6.39 -3.94 -17.22
C SER A 82 5.48 -4.59 -18.25
N LYS A 83 5.84 -4.55 -19.54
CA LYS A 83 5.08 -5.21 -20.61
C LYS A 83 5.10 -6.73 -20.49
N ASP A 84 6.19 -7.28 -19.98
CA ASP A 84 6.42 -8.74 -19.87
C ASP A 84 5.81 -9.33 -18.59
N VAL A 85 5.26 -8.49 -17.71
CA VAL A 85 4.60 -8.95 -16.48
C VAL A 85 3.37 -9.78 -16.85
N PRO A 86 3.35 -11.09 -16.50
CA PRO A 86 2.21 -11.93 -16.76
C PRO A 86 1.01 -11.51 -15.90
N VAL A 87 -0.16 -11.40 -16.52
CA VAL A 87 -1.42 -11.09 -15.84
C VAL A 87 -2.37 -12.25 -16.00
N SER A 88 -2.83 -12.83 -14.92
CA SER A 88 -3.75 -13.96 -14.89
C SER A 88 -5.04 -13.59 -14.15
N GLN A 89 -6.14 -14.19 -14.57
CA GLN A 89 -7.44 -14.07 -13.89
C GLN A 89 -7.55 -14.91 -12.61
N GLN A 90 -6.64 -15.87 -12.42
CA GLN A 90 -6.72 -16.82 -11.30
C GLN A 90 -5.49 -16.78 -10.40
N ARG A 91 -4.38 -16.25 -10.85
CA ARG A 91 -3.10 -16.31 -10.14
C ARG A 91 -2.40 -14.95 -10.14
N LEU A 92 -1.76 -14.63 -9.04
CA LEU A 92 -0.86 -13.49 -8.87
C LEU A 92 0.58 -13.97 -9.10
N PHE A 93 1.25 -13.45 -10.11
CA PHE A 93 2.67 -13.71 -10.35
C PHE A 93 3.53 -13.02 -9.31
N VAL A 94 4.42 -13.77 -8.64
CA VAL A 94 5.30 -13.27 -7.59
C VAL A 94 6.72 -13.06 -8.11
N GLY A 95 7.15 -13.88 -9.06
CA GLY A 95 8.52 -13.85 -9.59
C GLY A 95 8.95 -15.21 -10.10
N ARG A 96 10.25 -15.36 -10.32
CA ARG A 96 10.86 -16.66 -10.65
C ARG A 96 11.52 -17.25 -9.41
N GLY A 97 11.39 -18.55 -9.25
CA GLY A 97 11.94 -19.23 -8.11
C GLY A 97 11.78 -20.74 -8.18
N PHE A 98 11.90 -21.39 -7.04
CA PHE A 98 11.80 -22.84 -6.91
C PHE A 98 11.40 -23.22 -5.47
N LEU A 99 10.85 -24.42 -5.32
CA LEU A 99 10.62 -25.00 -4.02
C LEU A 99 11.96 -25.47 -3.42
N TRP A 100 12.27 -25.00 -2.20
CA TRP A 100 13.50 -25.40 -1.52
C TRP A 100 13.43 -26.84 -1.05
N GLU A 101 14.37 -27.66 -1.55
CA GLU A 101 14.52 -29.08 -1.22
C GLU A 101 15.91 -29.34 -0.64
N GLN A 102 16.14 -30.54 -0.11
CA GLN A 102 17.43 -30.96 0.45
C GLN A 102 18.59 -30.79 -0.54
N LYS A 103 18.36 -31.02 -1.83
CA LYS A 103 19.37 -30.79 -2.89
C LYS A 103 19.90 -29.35 -2.91
N HIS A 104 19.04 -28.35 -2.63
CA HIS A 104 19.43 -26.94 -2.62
C HIS A 104 20.30 -26.60 -1.40
N THR A 105 19.96 -27.16 -0.24
CA THR A 105 20.80 -27.05 0.97
C THR A 105 22.19 -27.67 0.71
N HIS A 106 22.23 -28.85 0.08
CA HIS A 106 23.49 -29.48 -0.29
C HIS A 106 24.30 -28.64 -1.27
N ARG A 107 23.67 -28.11 -2.33
CA ARG A 107 24.31 -27.21 -3.31
C ARG A 107 24.84 -25.95 -2.63
N LEU A 108 24.07 -25.35 -1.70
CA LEU A 108 24.52 -24.19 -0.94
C LEU A 108 25.76 -24.51 -0.12
N MET A 109 25.76 -25.62 0.62
CA MET A 109 26.91 -26.06 1.41
C MET A 109 28.15 -26.33 0.57
N GLN A 110 27.98 -26.86 -0.66
CA GLN A 110 29.08 -27.01 -1.60
C GLN A 110 29.75 -25.67 -1.97
N THR A 111 28.99 -24.58 -2.06
CA THR A 111 29.58 -23.26 -2.39
C THR A 111 30.53 -22.75 -1.32
N TYR A 112 30.47 -23.26 -0.09
CA TYR A 112 31.39 -22.89 1.01
C TYR A 112 32.66 -23.76 1.05
N ARG A 113 32.67 -24.92 0.36
CA ARG A 113 33.85 -25.80 0.39
C ARG A 113 35.01 -25.24 -0.41
N PRO A 114 36.23 -25.30 0.10
CA PRO A 114 37.44 -24.76 -0.58
C PRO A 114 37.69 -25.37 -1.97
N GLU A 115 37.32 -26.66 -2.15
CA GLU A 115 37.52 -27.43 -3.40
C GLU A 115 36.78 -26.80 -4.57
N PHE A 116 35.59 -26.18 -4.31
CA PHE A 116 34.73 -25.59 -5.33
C PHE A 116 34.96 -24.07 -5.51
N ARG A 117 35.88 -23.47 -4.75
CA ARG A 117 36.16 -22.04 -4.78
C ARG A 117 36.37 -21.51 -6.21
N ARG A 118 37.09 -22.28 -7.06
CA ARG A 118 37.33 -21.93 -8.46
C ARG A 118 36.08 -21.76 -9.32
N TYR A 119 34.94 -22.36 -8.93
CA TYR A 119 33.66 -22.27 -9.65
C TYR A 119 32.75 -21.19 -9.07
N VAL A 120 32.94 -20.79 -7.83
CA VAL A 120 32.09 -19.85 -7.09
C VAL A 120 32.64 -18.42 -7.18
N GLU A 121 33.94 -18.26 -7.01
CA GLU A 121 34.56 -16.93 -7.04
C GLU A 121 34.63 -16.34 -8.44
N PRO A 122 34.52 -14.99 -8.52
CA PRO A 122 34.75 -14.28 -9.78
C PRO A 122 36.13 -14.58 -10.35
N THR A 123 36.27 -14.55 -11.67
CA THR A 123 37.50 -14.83 -12.37
C THR A 123 38.61 -13.83 -12.00
N PRO A 124 39.91 -14.21 -12.11
CA PRO A 124 41.00 -13.25 -11.91
C PRO A 124 40.90 -12.02 -12.81
N ALA A 125 40.44 -12.19 -14.05
CA ALA A 125 40.19 -11.08 -14.98
C ALA A 125 39.12 -10.11 -14.46
N TYR A 126 38.03 -10.62 -13.86
CA TYR A 126 37.03 -9.79 -13.22
C TYR A 126 37.60 -8.98 -12.06
N ARG A 127 38.37 -9.61 -11.18
CA ARG A 127 39.02 -8.93 -10.04
C ARG A 127 40.02 -7.86 -10.51
N LEU A 128 40.76 -8.15 -11.57
CA LEU A 128 41.68 -7.18 -12.16
C LEU A 128 40.89 -5.98 -12.75
N ALA A 129 39.81 -6.24 -13.48
CA ALA A 129 39.00 -5.17 -14.06
C ALA A 129 38.43 -4.25 -12.98
N ARG A 130 37.87 -4.78 -11.87
CA ARG A 130 37.38 -3.96 -10.74
C ARG A 130 38.50 -3.14 -10.09
N ARG A 131 39.68 -3.70 -9.87
CA ARG A 131 40.84 -2.95 -9.34
C ARG A 131 41.30 -1.85 -10.28
N LEU A 132 41.28 -2.10 -11.58
CA LEU A 132 41.65 -1.08 -12.58
C LEU A 132 40.61 0.04 -12.60
N GLU A 133 39.31 -0.28 -12.47
CA GLU A 133 38.25 0.72 -12.38
C GLU A 133 38.46 1.64 -11.18
N GLU A 134 38.69 1.09 -9.99
CA GLU A 134 38.97 1.86 -8.77
C GLU A 134 40.22 2.77 -8.94
N ARG A 135 41.30 2.26 -9.57
CA ARG A 135 42.53 3.03 -9.75
C ARG A 135 42.43 4.12 -10.82
N LEU A 136 41.63 3.89 -11.85
CA LEU A 136 41.53 4.80 -13.01
C LEU A 136 40.32 5.71 -12.92
N GLU A 137 39.54 5.67 -11.86
CA GLU A 137 38.34 6.50 -11.69
C GLU A 137 38.63 7.99 -11.82
N PHE A 138 39.77 8.43 -11.22
CA PHE A 138 40.22 9.82 -11.24
C PHE A 138 41.41 10.07 -12.19
N ALA A 139 41.70 9.13 -13.09
CA ALA A 139 42.78 9.29 -14.04
C ALA A 139 42.44 10.31 -15.13
N PRO A 140 43.45 11.03 -15.70
CA PRO A 140 43.23 11.92 -16.82
C PRO A 140 42.79 11.17 -18.08
N LEU A 141 42.12 11.89 -19.01
CA LEU A 141 41.76 11.32 -20.30
C LEU A 141 43.03 10.94 -21.11
N PRO A 142 43.04 9.80 -21.86
CA PRO A 142 41.89 8.90 -22.15
C PRO A 142 41.72 7.74 -21.17
N LEU A 143 42.59 7.60 -20.15
CA LEU A 143 42.60 6.45 -19.25
C LEU A 143 41.32 6.30 -18.43
N SER A 144 40.65 7.41 -18.07
CA SER A 144 39.33 7.40 -17.39
C SER A 144 38.17 6.83 -18.21
N ARG A 145 38.40 6.56 -19.51
CA ARG A 145 37.40 5.87 -20.35
C ARG A 145 37.42 4.34 -20.21
N LEU A 146 38.53 3.76 -19.80
CA LEU A 146 38.65 2.30 -19.63
C LEU A 146 37.66 1.73 -18.59
N PRO A 147 37.45 2.35 -17.42
CA PRO A 147 36.44 1.94 -16.47
C PRO A 147 35.03 1.86 -17.07
N LYS A 148 34.69 2.76 -17.99
CA LYS A 148 33.38 2.75 -18.67
C LYS A 148 33.17 1.54 -19.58
N LEU A 149 34.23 1.05 -20.22
CA LEU A 149 34.21 -0.15 -21.07
C LEU A 149 34.07 -1.42 -20.24
N THR A 150 34.88 -1.58 -19.20
CA THR A 150 34.86 -2.76 -18.33
C THR A 150 33.61 -2.79 -17.45
N GLY A 151 33.12 -1.62 -17.03
CA GLY A 151 31.87 -1.44 -16.27
C GLY A 151 30.59 -1.57 -17.11
N TRP A 152 30.72 -1.68 -18.43
CA TRP A 152 29.54 -1.73 -19.31
C TRP A 152 28.71 -2.99 -19.08
N ASP A 153 27.40 -2.78 -18.78
CA ASP A 153 26.47 -3.83 -18.39
C ASP A 153 25.79 -4.48 -19.62
N VAL A 154 26.60 -5.14 -20.45
CA VAL A 154 26.13 -5.87 -21.65
C VAL A 154 26.46 -7.36 -21.58
N PRO A 155 25.66 -8.24 -22.23
CA PRO A 155 25.80 -9.69 -22.13
C PRO A 155 27.17 -10.23 -22.59
N PHE A 156 27.80 -9.59 -23.55
CA PHE A 156 29.09 -10.01 -24.13
C PHE A 156 30.30 -9.46 -23.40
N ASN A 157 30.15 -8.61 -22.37
CA ASN A 157 31.25 -8.18 -21.55
C ASN A 157 31.73 -9.34 -20.65
N PRO A 158 32.95 -9.88 -20.81
CA PRO A 158 33.45 -11.00 -20.01
C PRO A 158 33.65 -10.63 -18.54
N VAL A 159 33.88 -9.35 -18.26
CA VAL A 159 34.07 -8.79 -16.92
C VAL A 159 32.91 -7.93 -16.46
N ARG A 160 31.73 -8.17 -17.02
CA ARG A 160 30.47 -7.49 -16.68
C ARG A 160 30.28 -7.40 -15.17
N PRO A 161 29.90 -6.23 -14.61
CA PRO A 161 29.61 -6.06 -13.19
C PRO A 161 28.58 -7.07 -12.68
N LEU A 162 28.73 -7.55 -11.45
CA LEU A 162 27.70 -8.36 -10.81
C LEU A 162 26.43 -7.53 -10.59
N PRO A 163 25.24 -8.12 -10.79
CA PRO A 163 24.01 -7.42 -10.50
C PRO A 163 23.88 -7.15 -8.99
N PRO A 164 23.28 -6.05 -8.58
CA PRO A 164 22.88 -5.87 -7.19
C PRO A 164 21.80 -6.91 -6.85
N VAL A 165 22.08 -7.76 -5.87
CA VAL A 165 21.11 -8.74 -5.35
C VAL A 165 20.96 -8.53 -3.86
N GLY A 166 19.73 -8.65 -3.37
CA GLY A 166 19.45 -8.58 -1.94
C GLY A 166 19.80 -9.88 -1.20
N GLY A 167 20.00 -9.78 0.08
CA GLY A 167 20.28 -10.92 0.95
C GLY A 167 21.64 -11.56 0.70
N LEU A 168 21.69 -12.90 0.82
CA LEU A 168 22.91 -13.67 0.63
C LEU A 168 23.13 -13.98 -0.87
N PRO A 169 24.16 -13.41 -1.53
CA PRO A 169 24.39 -13.61 -2.97
C PRO A 169 24.48 -15.07 -3.41
N ARG A 170 24.98 -15.97 -2.54
CA ARG A 170 25.12 -17.41 -2.83
C ARG A 170 23.79 -18.15 -2.97
N LEU A 171 22.69 -17.60 -2.45
CA LEU A 171 21.36 -18.17 -2.64
C LEU A 171 20.83 -17.98 -4.07
N HIS A 172 21.30 -16.92 -4.74
CA HIS A 172 20.93 -16.65 -6.11
C HIS A 172 21.69 -17.58 -7.07
N GLY A 173 20.97 -18.24 -7.94
CA GLY A 173 21.55 -19.16 -8.94
C GLY A 173 21.78 -20.59 -8.46
N ILE A 174 21.36 -20.98 -7.25
CA ILE A 174 21.45 -22.36 -6.73
C ILE A 174 20.60 -23.32 -7.56
N GLU A 175 19.43 -22.85 -8.06
CA GLU A 175 18.61 -23.63 -8.99
C GLU A 175 18.82 -23.11 -10.42
N PRO A 176 19.34 -23.91 -11.34
CA PRO A 176 19.53 -23.51 -12.74
C PRO A 176 18.20 -23.40 -13.51
N ASP A 177 17.18 -24.11 -13.08
CA ASP A 177 15.88 -24.22 -13.76
C ASP A 177 14.76 -23.63 -12.89
N GLU A 178 14.86 -22.32 -12.59
CA GLU A 178 13.80 -21.59 -11.90
C GLU A 178 12.53 -21.52 -12.76
N VAL A 179 11.37 -21.65 -12.11
CA VAL A 179 10.05 -21.57 -12.70
C VAL A 179 9.30 -20.33 -12.26
N ASP A 180 8.25 -19.97 -12.99
CA ASP A 180 7.38 -18.88 -12.58
C ASP A 180 6.58 -19.28 -11.34
N VAL A 181 6.71 -18.47 -10.28
CA VAL A 181 6.02 -18.66 -9.00
C VAL A 181 4.81 -17.74 -8.98
N SER A 182 3.67 -18.29 -8.64
CA SER A 182 2.43 -17.51 -8.53
C SER A 182 1.55 -18.05 -7.41
N LEU A 183 0.77 -17.16 -6.80
CA LEU A 183 -0.19 -17.46 -5.74
C LEU A 183 -1.61 -17.51 -6.32
N PRO A 184 -2.49 -18.40 -5.85
CA PRO A 184 -3.90 -18.36 -6.20
C PRO A 184 -4.54 -17.05 -5.70
N LEU A 185 -5.31 -16.37 -6.56
CA LEU A 185 -5.98 -15.11 -6.17
C LEU A 185 -7.01 -15.32 -5.05
N GLY A 186 -7.65 -16.51 -4.99
CA GLY A 186 -8.59 -16.82 -3.92
C GLY A 186 -7.98 -16.78 -2.50
N GLU A 187 -6.68 -17.00 -2.38
CA GLU A 187 -5.98 -16.93 -1.08
C GLU A 187 -5.76 -15.48 -0.60
N ARG A 188 -5.83 -14.48 -1.50
CA ARG A 188 -5.66 -13.06 -1.12
C ARG A 188 -6.79 -12.53 -0.25
N VAL A 189 -7.93 -13.20 -0.20
CA VAL A 189 -9.03 -12.84 0.73
C VAL A 189 -8.58 -12.94 2.19
N GLY A 190 -7.62 -13.83 2.50
CA GLY A 190 -6.95 -13.93 3.80
C GLY A 190 -5.87 -12.87 4.05
N HIS A 191 -5.77 -11.87 3.16
CA HIS A 191 -4.75 -10.82 3.18
C HIS A 191 -3.32 -11.33 2.92
N SER A 192 -2.36 -10.43 2.80
CA SER A 192 -0.96 -10.77 2.53
C SER A 192 -0.02 -9.85 3.28
N LEU A 193 0.99 -10.40 3.93
CA LEU A 193 2.04 -9.66 4.59
C LEU A 193 3.37 -9.88 3.88
N VAL A 194 4.01 -8.78 3.46
CA VAL A 194 5.31 -8.78 2.80
C VAL A 194 6.34 -8.17 3.74
N LEU A 195 7.29 -8.99 4.18
CA LEU A 195 8.38 -8.58 5.05
C LEU A 195 9.66 -8.38 4.26
N GLY A 196 10.35 -7.28 4.50
CA GLY A 196 11.64 -7.03 3.88
C GLY A 196 12.29 -5.77 4.41
N THR A 197 13.56 -5.88 4.79
CA THR A 197 14.39 -4.75 5.19
C THR A 197 14.60 -3.77 4.03
N THR A 198 15.28 -2.67 4.26
CA THR A 198 15.61 -1.70 3.21
C THR A 198 16.45 -2.34 2.11
N ARG A 199 16.19 -1.99 0.84
CA ARG A 199 16.94 -2.42 -0.37
C ARG A 199 16.87 -3.92 -0.71
N VAL A 200 15.96 -4.70 -0.12
CA VAL A 200 15.77 -6.11 -0.52
C VAL A 200 14.78 -6.31 -1.68
N GLY A 201 14.16 -5.24 -2.17
CA GLY A 201 13.24 -5.28 -3.30
C GLY A 201 11.75 -5.26 -2.95
N LYS A 202 11.37 -4.89 -1.71
CA LYS A 202 9.99 -4.77 -1.25
C LYS A 202 9.14 -3.89 -2.17
N THR A 203 9.59 -2.67 -2.48
CA THR A 203 8.90 -1.74 -3.39
C THR A 203 8.78 -2.31 -4.81
N ARG A 204 9.80 -3.03 -5.30
CA ARG A 204 9.73 -3.68 -6.63
C ARG A 204 8.69 -4.79 -6.68
N LEU A 205 8.51 -5.53 -5.58
CA LEU A 205 7.43 -6.51 -5.47
C LEU A 205 6.06 -5.83 -5.40
N ALA A 206 5.94 -4.71 -4.68
CA ALA A 206 4.72 -3.90 -4.65
C ALA A 206 4.37 -3.39 -6.06
N GLU A 207 5.32 -2.81 -6.81
CA GLU A 207 5.12 -2.41 -8.20
C GLU A 207 4.65 -3.57 -9.09
N LEU A 208 5.20 -4.77 -8.90
CA LEU A 208 4.83 -5.96 -9.64
C LEU A 208 3.38 -6.37 -9.37
N PHE A 209 2.94 -6.35 -8.11
CA PHE A 209 1.58 -6.70 -7.72
C PHE A 209 0.59 -5.66 -8.21
N VAL A 210 0.86 -4.38 -7.94
CA VAL A 210 0.03 -3.24 -8.36
C VAL A 210 -0.14 -3.21 -9.89
N THR A 211 0.94 -3.48 -10.66
CA THR A 211 0.88 -3.57 -12.13
C THR A 211 -0.11 -4.63 -12.59
N GLN A 212 -0.08 -5.81 -11.96
CA GLN A 212 -1.00 -6.90 -12.28
C GLN A 212 -2.45 -6.54 -11.92
N ASP A 213 -2.66 -5.99 -10.72
CA ASP A 213 -4.00 -5.64 -10.23
C ASP A 213 -4.65 -4.53 -11.08
N ILE A 214 -3.87 -3.51 -11.52
CA ILE A 214 -4.36 -2.47 -12.43
C ILE A 214 -4.81 -3.06 -13.78
N ARG A 215 -4.06 -4.02 -14.32
CA ARG A 215 -4.33 -4.59 -15.65
C ARG A 215 -5.34 -5.74 -15.63
N ARG A 216 -5.55 -6.38 -14.47
CA ARG A 216 -6.42 -7.55 -14.37
C ARG A 216 -7.85 -7.20 -14.71
N ARG A 217 -8.47 -8.13 -15.45
CA ARG A 217 -9.90 -8.12 -15.74
C ARG A 217 -10.51 -9.45 -15.33
N ASN A 218 -11.72 -9.42 -14.81
CA ASN A 218 -12.51 -10.61 -14.51
C ASN A 218 -13.05 -11.25 -15.82
N ALA A 219 -13.76 -12.35 -15.69
CA ALA A 219 -14.36 -13.05 -16.85
C ALA A 219 -15.38 -12.18 -17.61
N ALA A 220 -15.98 -11.17 -16.96
CA ALA A 220 -16.89 -10.21 -17.58
C ALA A 220 -16.15 -9.03 -18.26
N GLY A 221 -14.81 -9.03 -18.25
CA GLY A 221 -14.00 -7.94 -18.80
C GLY A 221 -13.85 -6.73 -17.92
N GLU A 222 -14.37 -6.76 -16.68
CA GLU A 222 -14.35 -5.64 -15.74
C GLU A 222 -13.06 -5.65 -14.91
N HIS A 223 -12.56 -4.47 -14.58
CA HIS A 223 -11.38 -4.29 -13.74
C HIS A 223 -11.69 -4.47 -12.25
N GLU A 224 -10.64 -4.67 -11.47
CA GLU A 224 -10.67 -4.68 -10.00
C GLU A 224 -10.38 -3.27 -9.45
N VAL A 225 -10.79 -2.99 -8.22
CA VAL A 225 -10.41 -1.76 -7.51
C VAL A 225 -8.97 -1.89 -7.02
N VAL A 226 -8.18 -0.82 -7.20
CA VAL A 226 -6.79 -0.78 -6.72
C VAL A 226 -6.58 0.49 -5.90
N ILE A 227 -6.21 0.32 -4.64
CA ILE A 227 -5.91 1.41 -3.72
C ILE A 227 -4.48 1.21 -3.22
N VAL A 228 -3.63 2.19 -3.43
CA VAL A 228 -2.26 2.19 -2.90
C VAL A 228 -2.12 3.31 -1.90
N ILE A 229 -1.72 2.99 -0.68
CA ILE A 229 -1.46 3.97 0.37
C ILE A 229 0.03 3.93 0.71
N ASP A 230 0.68 5.05 0.42
CA ASP A 230 2.11 5.23 0.56
C ASP A 230 2.41 6.41 1.50
N PRO A 231 2.85 6.13 2.74
CA PRO A 231 3.20 7.19 3.69
C PRO A 231 4.30 8.12 3.20
N LYS A 232 5.24 7.62 2.41
CA LYS A 232 6.37 8.42 1.91
C LYS A 232 6.04 9.28 0.71
N GLY A 233 5.03 8.87 -0.07
CA GLY A 233 4.66 9.57 -1.29
C GLY A 233 5.68 9.38 -2.42
N ASP A 234 6.04 8.13 -2.76
CA ASP A 234 7.04 7.81 -3.79
C ASP A 234 6.56 8.20 -5.19
N ALA A 235 7.23 9.20 -5.77
CA ALA A 235 6.96 9.67 -7.12
C ALA A 235 7.11 8.60 -8.20
N ASP A 236 8.02 7.65 -8.03
CA ASP A 236 8.27 6.60 -9.04
C ASP A 236 7.16 5.56 -9.02
N LEU A 237 6.64 5.21 -7.85
CA LEU A 237 5.46 4.35 -7.71
C LEU A 237 4.21 5.02 -8.33
N LEU A 238 3.97 6.29 -8.03
CA LEU A 238 2.87 7.05 -8.62
C LEU A 238 2.94 7.06 -10.16
N LYS A 239 4.11 7.44 -10.72
CA LYS A 239 4.32 7.45 -12.18
C LYS A 239 4.10 6.08 -12.80
N ARG A 240 4.58 5.02 -12.13
CA ARG A 240 4.36 3.64 -12.58
C ARG A 240 2.87 3.32 -12.64
N MET A 241 2.12 3.59 -11.58
CA MET A 241 0.69 3.35 -11.53
C MET A 241 -0.06 4.09 -12.63
N TYR A 242 0.26 5.36 -12.84
CA TYR A 242 -0.37 6.17 -13.89
C TYR A 242 -0.13 5.59 -15.29
N VAL A 243 1.13 5.24 -15.62
CA VAL A 243 1.47 4.62 -16.90
C VAL A 243 0.76 3.28 -17.09
N GLU A 244 0.63 2.47 -16.03
CA GLU A 244 -0.07 1.20 -16.11
C GLU A 244 -1.59 1.38 -16.25
N ALA A 245 -2.16 2.40 -15.58
CA ALA A 245 -3.56 2.76 -15.76
C ALA A 245 -3.86 3.22 -17.20
N GLN A 246 -2.99 4.06 -17.79
CA GLN A 246 -3.10 4.44 -19.21
C GLN A 246 -3.06 3.23 -20.13
N ARG A 247 -2.11 2.30 -19.93
CA ARG A 247 -2.00 1.07 -20.73
C ARG A 247 -3.21 0.16 -20.60
N ALA A 248 -3.87 0.17 -19.46
CA ALA A 248 -5.08 -0.59 -19.20
C ALA A 248 -6.35 0.10 -19.70
N GLY A 249 -6.27 1.35 -20.21
CA GLY A 249 -7.41 2.17 -20.62
C GLY A 249 -8.22 2.72 -19.44
N ARG A 250 -7.58 2.93 -18.28
CA ARG A 250 -8.21 3.36 -17.01
C ARG A 250 -7.80 4.77 -16.57
N GLU A 251 -7.34 5.60 -17.51
CA GLU A 251 -6.85 6.94 -17.21
C GLU A 251 -7.95 7.81 -16.55
N GLY A 252 -9.18 7.73 -17.07
CA GLY A 252 -10.33 8.45 -16.51
C GLY A 252 -10.82 7.96 -15.14
N GLU A 253 -10.31 6.81 -14.67
CA GLU A 253 -10.63 6.20 -13.38
C GLU A 253 -9.46 6.29 -12.39
N PHE A 254 -8.41 7.06 -12.71
CA PHE A 254 -7.22 7.21 -11.89
C PHE A 254 -7.31 8.46 -11.01
N TYR A 255 -7.31 8.26 -9.70
CA TYR A 255 -7.31 9.35 -8.72
C TYR A 255 -5.97 9.43 -8.02
N ILE A 256 -5.44 10.65 -7.91
CA ILE A 256 -4.24 10.97 -7.13
C ILE A 256 -4.69 11.77 -5.92
N PHE A 257 -4.32 11.34 -4.73
CA PHE A 257 -4.38 12.13 -3.51
C PHE A 257 -2.98 12.19 -2.91
N HIS A 258 -2.37 13.37 -2.85
CA HIS A 258 -1.00 13.52 -2.37
C HIS A 258 -0.84 14.82 -1.59
N LEU A 259 -0.51 14.72 -0.29
CA LEU A 259 -0.41 15.88 0.58
C LEU A 259 0.70 16.86 0.15
N GLY A 260 1.81 16.35 -0.41
CA GLY A 260 2.90 17.16 -0.94
C GLY A 260 2.63 17.80 -2.32
N TRP A 261 1.60 17.32 -3.06
CA TRP A 261 1.22 17.85 -4.38
C TRP A 261 -0.27 18.18 -4.47
N PRO A 262 -0.73 19.14 -3.67
CA PRO A 262 -2.15 19.48 -3.60
C PRO A 262 -2.76 19.96 -4.91
N GLU A 263 -1.95 20.52 -5.82
CA GLU A 263 -2.43 21.08 -7.10
C GLU A 263 -2.95 20.02 -8.07
N ILE A 264 -2.37 18.83 -8.05
CA ILE A 264 -2.77 17.71 -8.93
C ILE A 264 -3.63 16.68 -8.19
N SER A 265 -3.88 16.91 -6.92
CA SER A 265 -4.58 15.94 -6.07
C SER A 265 -6.08 16.07 -6.17
N ALA A 266 -6.76 14.95 -6.21
CA ALA A 266 -8.19 14.88 -5.96
C ALA A 266 -8.49 15.28 -4.51
N ARG A 267 -9.68 15.82 -4.27
CA ARG A 267 -10.15 16.26 -2.94
C ARG A 267 -10.91 15.14 -2.25
N TYR A 268 -10.74 15.02 -0.94
CA TYR A 268 -11.34 13.95 -0.16
C TYR A 268 -11.78 14.43 1.23
N ASN A 269 -13.04 14.20 1.60
CA ASN A 269 -13.54 14.50 2.92
C ASN A 269 -13.63 13.21 3.76
N ALA A 270 -12.64 12.99 4.62
CA ALA A 270 -12.53 11.79 5.44
C ALA A 270 -13.64 11.65 6.50
N VAL A 271 -14.34 12.72 6.84
CA VAL A 271 -15.40 12.75 7.88
C VAL A 271 -16.78 13.04 7.31
N GLY A 272 -16.89 13.30 6.01
CA GLY A 272 -18.14 13.71 5.36
C GLY A 272 -19.08 12.55 5.00
N ARG A 273 -18.60 11.30 5.06
CA ARG A 273 -19.40 10.07 4.86
C ARG A 273 -19.31 9.20 6.10
N PHE A 274 -20.43 8.72 6.57
CA PHE A 274 -20.54 7.88 7.75
C PHE A 274 -21.80 7.01 7.69
N GLY A 275 -21.72 5.82 8.24
CA GLY A 275 -22.88 4.97 8.47
C GLY A 275 -23.61 5.38 9.76
N ARG A 276 -22.84 5.79 10.77
CA ARG A 276 -23.34 6.37 12.01
C ARG A 276 -22.61 7.68 12.28
N ILE A 277 -23.33 8.70 12.70
CA ILE A 277 -22.79 10.04 12.96
C ILE A 277 -21.62 10.03 13.95
N SER A 278 -21.64 9.09 14.92
CA SER A 278 -20.55 8.89 15.89
C SER A 278 -19.20 8.51 15.27
N GLU A 279 -19.18 8.01 14.05
CA GLU A 279 -17.95 7.68 13.32
C GLU A 279 -17.14 8.94 13.03
N VAL A 280 -17.79 10.10 12.83
CA VAL A 280 -17.12 11.38 12.63
C VAL A 280 -16.24 11.72 13.86
N ALA A 281 -16.80 11.59 15.05
CA ALA A 281 -16.07 11.83 16.28
C ALA A 281 -14.95 10.80 16.50
N THR A 282 -15.19 9.54 16.16
CA THR A 282 -14.19 8.47 16.28
C THR A 282 -13.00 8.72 15.36
N ARG A 283 -13.24 9.14 14.10
CA ARG A 283 -12.18 9.43 13.13
C ARG A 283 -11.30 10.62 13.54
N ILE A 284 -11.85 11.60 14.26
CA ILE A 284 -11.10 12.78 14.72
C ILE A 284 -10.45 12.51 16.08
N ALA A 285 -11.24 12.15 17.10
CA ALA A 285 -10.73 11.96 18.45
C ALA A 285 -9.83 10.71 18.57
N GLY A 286 -10.02 9.72 17.70
CA GLY A 286 -9.16 8.53 17.63
C GLY A 286 -7.70 8.83 17.28
N GLN A 287 -7.40 10.01 16.73
CA GLN A 287 -6.03 10.45 16.46
C GLN A 287 -5.32 11.01 17.71
N LEU A 288 -6.07 11.31 18.76
CA LEU A 288 -5.50 11.80 20.02
C LEU A 288 -4.94 10.62 20.84
N SER A 289 -3.87 10.88 21.59
CA SER A 289 -3.29 9.88 22.48
C SER A 289 -4.32 9.34 23.46
N GLY A 290 -4.42 8.04 23.58
CA GLY A 290 -5.33 7.32 24.48
C GLY A 290 -4.65 6.68 25.69
N GLU A 291 -3.40 7.05 26.01
CA GLU A 291 -2.63 6.46 27.09
C GLU A 291 -2.68 7.29 28.39
N GLY A 292 -2.80 6.61 29.52
CA GLY A 292 -2.77 7.25 30.84
C GLY A 292 -3.87 8.31 31.02
N ASN A 293 -3.50 9.48 31.53
CA ASN A 293 -4.43 10.59 31.76
C ASN A 293 -5.00 11.18 30.47
N SER A 294 -4.35 10.95 29.31
CA SER A 294 -4.83 11.43 28.01
C SER A 294 -6.11 10.74 27.55
N ALA A 295 -6.41 9.54 28.05
CA ALA A 295 -7.63 8.82 27.69
C ALA A 295 -8.90 9.61 28.05
N ALA A 296 -8.95 10.26 29.21
CA ALA A 296 -10.09 11.09 29.62
C ALA A 296 -10.28 12.28 28.68
N PHE A 297 -9.19 12.92 28.24
CA PHE A 297 -9.26 14.03 27.28
C PHE A 297 -9.74 13.58 25.91
N ARG A 298 -9.31 12.40 25.44
CA ARG A 298 -9.78 11.80 24.18
C ARG A 298 -11.27 11.54 24.22
N GLU A 299 -11.80 10.98 25.31
CA GLU A 299 -13.24 10.73 25.48
C GLU A 299 -14.06 12.03 25.51
N PHE A 300 -13.54 13.07 26.13
CA PHE A 300 -14.15 14.40 26.10
C PHE A 300 -14.15 15.01 24.71
N ALA A 301 -13.02 14.95 24.00
CA ALA A 301 -12.91 15.42 22.63
C ALA A 301 -13.88 14.67 21.73
N TRP A 302 -13.98 13.34 21.89
CA TRP A 302 -14.94 12.50 21.17
C TRP A 302 -16.38 12.98 21.39
N ARG A 303 -16.79 13.13 22.65
CA ARG A 303 -18.14 13.62 22.99
C ARG A 303 -18.43 14.99 22.40
N PHE A 304 -17.47 15.88 22.46
CA PHE A 304 -17.62 17.25 21.99
C PHE A 304 -17.73 17.30 20.45
N VAL A 305 -16.87 16.60 19.73
CA VAL A 305 -16.96 16.48 18.26
C VAL A 305 -18.26 15.78 17.84
N ASN A 306 -18.71 14.77 18.58
CA ASN A 306 -19.97 14.08 18.29
C ASN A 306 -21.19 15.00 18.40
N ILE A 307 -21.21 15.89 19.40
CA ILE A 307 -22.28 16.88 19.55
C ILE A 307 -22.28 17.86 18.37
N ILE A 308 -21.09 18.37 17.99
CA ILE A 308 -20.93 19.26 16.83
C ILE A 308 -21.39 18.56 15.54
N ALA A 309 -20.92 17.35 15.28
CA ALA A 309 -21.28 16.61 14.08
C ALA A 309 -22.79 16.37 13.97
N ARG A 310 -23.45 16.00 15.08
CA ARG A 310 -24.91 15.83 15.12
C ARG A 310 -25.65 17.13 14.82
N ALA A 311 -25.22 18.25 15.41
CA ALA A 311 -25.83 19.54 15.13
C ALA A 311 -25.67 19.96 13.66
N LEU A 312 -24.49 19.79 13.08
CA LEU A 312 -24.23 20.09 11.67
C LEU A 312 -25.15 19.30 10.74
N VAL A 313 -25.29 17.99 10.98
CA VAL A 313 -26.13 17.13 10.13
C VAL A 313 -27.60 17.49 10.23
N GLU A 314 -28.11 17.79 11.42
CA GLU A 314 -29.49 18.25 11.61
C GLU A 314 -29.74 19.62 10.95
N LEU A 315 -28.73 20.48 10.87
CA LEU A 315 -28.75 21.72 10.10
C LEU A 315 -28.62 21.51 8.58
N GLY A 316 -28.49 20.25 8.11
CA GLY A 316 -28.30 19.92 6.69
C GLY A 316 -26.88 20.21 6.19
N GLN A 317 -25.93 20.45 7.07
CA GLN A 317 -24.53 20.70 6.73
C GLN A 317 -23.73 19.40 6.78
N ARG A 318 -22.89 19.17 5.77
CA ARG A 318 -22.01 18.00 5.75
C ARG A 318 -20.77 18.28 6.59
N PRO A 319 -20.47 17.48 7.64
CA PRO A 319 -19.28 17.68 8.46
C PRO A 319 -18.01 17.63 7.63
N ASP A 320 -17.08 18.54 7.89
CA ASP A 320 -15.70 18.53 7.44
C ASP A 320 -14.78 19.07 8.54
N TYR A 321 -13.48 18.97 8.34
CA TYR A 321 -12.52 19.42 9.37
C TYR A 321 -12.60 20.92 9.65
N MET A 322 -12.87 21.76 8.65
CA MET A 322 -12.97 23.21 8.82
C MET A 322 -14.23 23.60 9.60
N LEU A 323 -15.39 23.02 9.29
CA LEU A 323 -16.63 23.25 10.02
C LEU A 323 -16.49 22.79 11.47
N ILE A 324 -15.91 21.60 11.68
CA ILE A 324 -15.69 21.10 13.05
C ILE A 324 -14.73 22.00 13.82
N GLN A 325 -13.60 22.40 13.23
CA GLN A 325 -12.66 23.34 13.84
C GLN A 325 -13.33 24.66 14.23
N ARG A 326 -14.10 25.25 13.31
CA ARG A 326 -14.84 26.49 13.56
C ARG A 326 -15.71 26.41 14.80
N HIS A 327 -16.44 25.29 14.97
CA HIS A 327 -17.35 25.13 16.10
C HIS A 327 -16.64 24.57 17.36
N VAL A 328 -15.47 23.96 17.24
CA VAL A 328 -14.58 23.69 18.36
C VAL A 328 -14.06 25.00 18.96
N ILE A 329 -13.72 25.98 18.14
CA ILE A 329 -13.27 27.31 18.59
C ILE A 329 -14.43 28.11 19.19
N ASN A 330 -15.60 28.09 18.53
CA ASN A 330 -16.77 28.83 18.96
C ASN A 330 -18.03 27.99 18.92
N ILE A 331 -18.29 27.26 19.99
CA ILE A 331 -19.51 26.46 20.16
C ILE A 331 -20.77 27.30 20.34
N ASP A 332 -20.63 28.54 20.84
CA ASP A 332 -21.74 29.45 21.10
C ASP A 332 -22.53 29.75 19.81
N ALA A 333 -21.82 29.98 18.70
CA ALA A 333 -22.43 30.21 17.39
C ALA A 333 -23.28 29.02 16.93
N LEU A 334 -22.76 27.79 17.09
CA LEU A 334 -23.50 26.58 16.72
C LEU A 334 -24.75 26.37 17.60
N PHE A 335 -24.62 26.63 18.89
CA PHE A 335 -25.76 26.51 19.81
C PHE A 335 -26.88 27.48 19.44
N ILE A 336 -26.56 28.74 19.11
CA ILE A 336 -27.53 29.74 18.66
C ILE A 336 -28.18 29.31 17.35
N GLU A 337 -27.39 28.92 16.33
CA GLU A 337 -27.87 28.51 15.02
C GLU A 337 -28.78 27.28 15.11
N TYR A 338 -28.36 26.26 15.87
CA TYR A 338 -29.18 25.08 16.09
C TYR A 338 -30.47 25.37 16.84
N ALA A 339 -30.41 26.14 17.92
CA ALA A 339 -31.59 26.50 18.70
C ALA A 339 -32.60 27.31 17.85
N GLN A 340 -32.12 28.22 17.01
CA GLN A 340 -32.96 28.98 16.11
C GLN A 340 -33.67 28.05 15.09
N HIS A 341 -32.93 27.12 14.51
CA HIS A 341 -33.48 26.14 13.59
C HIS A 341 -34.51 25.22 14.27
N TYR A 342 -34.21 24.74 15.46
CA TYR A 342 -35.10 23.88 16.25
C TYR A 342 -36.41 24.61 16.62
N PHE A 343 -36.32 25.81 17.20
CA PHE A 343 -37.48 26.57 17.60
C PHE A 343 -38.34 27.07 16.41
N ALA A 344 -37.72 27.37 15.28
CA ALA A 344 -38.45 27.72 14.07
C ALA A 344 -39.41 26.60 13.63
N LYS A 345 -39.04 25.33 13.89
CA LYS A 345 -39.88 24.16 13.56
C LYS A 345 -40.87 23.78 14.66
N THR A 346 -40.47 23.90 15.93
CA THR A 346 -41.24 23.36 17.06
C THR A 346 -42.06 24.41 17.78
N GLU A 347 -41.51 25.60 18.00
CA GLU A 347 -42.11 26.67 18.78
C GLU A 347 -41.63 28.06 18.31
N PRO A 348 -42.18 28.59 17.18
CA PRO A 348 -41.69 29.85 16.59
C PRO A 348 -41.71 31.04 17.54
N LYS A 349 -42.65 31.10 18.48
CA LYS A 349 -42.75 32.17 19.47
C LYS A 349 -41.67 32.14 20.53
N ALA A 350 -41.00 30.99 20.74
CA ALA A 350 -39.93 30.84 21.70
C ALA A 350 -38.75 31.81 21.41
N TRP A 351 -38.47 32.03 20.14
CA TRP A 351 -37.37 32.89 19.73
C TRP A 351 -37.61 34.35 20.12
N GLU A 352 -38.82 34.86 20.02
CA GLU A 352 -39.18 36.20 20.47
C GLU A 352 -38.97 36.37 21.97
N VAL A 353 -39.35 35.36 22.78
CA VAL A 353 -39.16 35.35 24.24
C VAL A 353 -37.66 35.33 24.57
N ILE A 354 -36.85 34.54 23.84
CA ILE A 354 -35.41 34.49 24.05
C ILE A 354 -34.78 35.87 23.78
N VAL A 355 -35.20 36.56 22.72
CA VAL A 355 -34.72 37.91 22.41
C VAL A 355 -35.10 38.92 23.52
N GLN A 356 -36.32 38.78 24.08
CA GLN A 356 -36.73 39.62 25.20
C GLN A 356 -35.95 39.34 26.47
N ILE A 357 -35.58 38.09 26.75
CA ILE A 357 -34.73 37.71 27.87
C ILE A 357 -33.34 38.31 27.66
N GLU A 358 -32.76 38.17 26.46
CA GLU A 358 -31.45 38.76 26.14
C GLU A 358 -31.40 40.27 26.36
N ALA A 359 -32.43 41.00 25.94
CA ALA A 359 -32.52 42.44 26.12
C ALA A 359 -32.56 42.87 27.59
N LYS A 360 -33.05 42.00 28.49
CA LYS A 360 -33.12 42.23 29.95
C LYS A 360 -31.87 41.77 30.71
N LEU A 361 -30.92 41.07 30.04
CA LEU A 361 -29.73 40.55 30.70
C LEU A 361 -28.72 41.67 31.04
N ASN A 362 -28.42 41.76 32.33
CA ASN A 362 -27.36 42.61 32.87
C ASN A 362 -26.20 41.73 33.36
N GLU A 363 -24.97 42.22 33.34
CA GLU A 363 -23.77 41.49 33.81
C GLU A 363 -23.92 40.88 35.22
N LYS A 364 -24.69 41.51 36.09
CA LYS A 364 -24.96 41.02 37.44
C LYS A 364 -25.85 39.78 37.52
N ASN A 365 -26.60 39.52 36.45
CA ASN A 365 -27.56 38.40 36.38
C ASN A 365 -27.01 37.19 35.59
N ILE A 366 -25.76 37.24 35.12
CA ILE A 366 -25.13 36.15 34.39
C ILE A 366 -24.60 35.11 35.41
N PRO A 367 -24.98 33.84 35.32
CA PRO A 367 -24.44 32.75 36.13
C PRO A 367 -22.91 32.69 36.04
N ARG A 368 -22.22 32.38 37.14
CA ARG A 368 -20.75 32.32 37.18
C ARG A 368 -20.11 31.43 36.12
N ASN A 369 -20.73 30.29 35.84
CA ASN A 369 -20.28 29.34 34.82
C ASN A 369 -20.56 29.77 33.36
N MET A 370 -21.30 30.89 33.17
CA MET A 370 -21.64 31.47 31.89
C MET A 370 -20.93 32.82 31.62
N ILE A 371 -20.06 33.25 32.53
CA ILE A 371 -19.28 34.47 32.35
C ILE A 371 -18.36 34.33 31.13
N GLY A 372 -18.42 35.31 30.24
CA GLY A 372 -17.67 35.33 28.98
C GLY A 372 -18.34 34.61 27.82
N ARG A 373 -19.54 34.06 27.99
CA ARG A 373 -20.40 33.55 26.90
C ARG A 373 -21.20 34.69 26.23
N GLU A 374 -21.65 34.46 25.02
CA GLU A 374 -22.54 35.42 24.34
C GLU A 374 -23.86 35.61 25.09
N LYS A 375 -24.38 36.84 25.17
CA LYS A 375 -25.65 37.15 25.88
C LYS A 375 -26.80 36.28 25.35
N ARG A 376 -26.84 35.99 24.06
CA ARG A 376 -27.84 35.13 23.42
C ARG A 376 -27.80 33.71 23.99
N VAL A 377 -26.61 33.14 24.21
CA VAL A 377 -26.41 31.83 24.84
C VAL A 377 -26.92 31.78 26.26
N VAL A 378 -26.69 32.86 27.03
CA VAL A 378 -27.22 32.96 28.40
C VAL A 378 -28.75 33.06 28.41
N ALA A 379 -29.33 33.82 27.48
CA ALA A 379 -30.79 33.91 27.33
C ALA A 379 -31.41 32.57 26.93
N LEU A 380 -30.79 31.86 26.00
CA LEU A 380 -31.19 30.50 25.60
C LEU A 380 -31.18 29.53 26.77
N GLU A 381 -30.10 29.57 27.59
CA GLU A 381 -29.96 28.73 28.76
C GLU A 381 -31.05 29.02 29.80
N GLN A 382 -31.36 30.30 30.05
CA GLN A 382 -32.44 30.70 30.96
C GLN A 382 -33.81 30.22 30.46
N TYR A 383 -34.10 30.35 29.15
CA TYR A 383 -35.32 29.86 28.54
C TYR A 383 -35.42 28.35 28.68
N LEU A 384 -34.40 27.61 28.29
CA LEU A 384 -34.37 26.13 28.33
C LEU A 384 -34.39 25.57 29.75
N SER A 385 -33.99 26.32 30.77
CA SER A 385 -34.10 25.89 32.16
C SER A 385 -35.54 25.80 32.65
N GLN A 386 -36.43 26.53 32.01
CA GLN A 386 -37.87 26.58 32.32
C GLN A 386 -38.72 25.75 31.35
N ALA A 387 -38.17 25.45 30.14
CA ALA A 387 -38.85 24.68 29.10
C ALA A 387 -38.84 23.19 29.43
N ARG A 388 -39.93 22.47 29.07
CA ARG A 388 -40.04 21.00 29.21
C ARG A 388 -39.69 20.25 27.91
N ASN A 389 -39.18 20.96 26.90
CA ASN A 389 -38.88 20.36 25.61
C ASN A 389 -37.57 19.57 25.72
N TYR A 390 -37.58 18.34 25.22
CA TYR A 390 -36.40 17.49 25.18
C TYR A 390 -35.94 17.27 23.72
N ASP A 391 -34.77 17.72 23.38
CA ASP A 391 -34.06 17.39 22.15
C ASP A 391 -32.62 16.98 22.47
N PRO A 392 -32.16 15.78 22.06
CA PRO A 392 -30.84 15.26 22.44
C PRO A 392 -29.67 16.10 21.92
N VAL A 393 -29.81 16.80 20.78
CA VAL A 393 -28.77 17.64 20.21
C VAL A 393 -28.71 18.98 20.94
N LEU A 394 -29.89 19.59 21.17
CA LEU A 394 -30.00 20.83 21.92
C LEU A 394 -29.45 20.68 23.35
N ASP A 395 -29.81 19.59 24.04
CA ASP A 395 -29.28 19.28 25.37
C ASP A 395 -27.79 18.98 25.39
N GLY A 396 -27.29 18.34 24.32
CA GLY A 396 -25.86 18.12 24.11
C GLY A 396 -25.10 19.44 24.00
N LEU A 397 -25.56 20.38 23.15
CA LEU A 397 -24.99 21.71 22.98
C LEU A 397 -25.11 22.53 24.27
N ARG A 398 -26.27 22.49 24.92
CA ARG A 398 -26.52 23.09 26.22
C ARG A 398 -25.53 22.59 27.28
N SER A 399 -25.27 21.30 27.34
CA SER A 399 -24.27 20.72 28.22
C SER A 399 -22.86 21.26 27.92
N ALA A 400 -22.50 21.39 26.63
CA ALA A 400 -21.19 21.89 26.21
C ALA A 400 -20.97 23.36 26.62
N VAL A 401 -21.96 24.25 26.48
CA VAL A 401 -21.83 25.66 26.85
C VAL A 401 -21.86 25.90 28.37
N ARG A 402 -22.37 24.93 29.15
CA ARG A 402 -22.36 24.98 30.63
C ARG A 402 -21.01 24.64 31.26
N TYR A 403 -20.07 24.03 30.54
CA TYR A 403 -18.76 23.77 31.07
C TYR A 403 -18.04 25.09 31.37
N ASP A 404 -17.36 25.13 32.53
CA ASP A 404 -16.47 26.21 32.85
C ASP A 404 -15.46 26.45 31.72
N LYS A 405 -15.28 27.70 31.36
CA LYS A 405 -14.43 28.08 30.21
C LYS A 405 -13.01 27.56 30.36
N THR A 406 -12.45 27.56 31.55
CA THR A 406 -11.09 27.08 31.83
C THR A 406 -10.96 25.56 31.60
N TYR A 407 -12.01 24.82 31.88
CA TYR A 407 -12.07 23.37 31.61
C TYR A 407 -12.26 23.08 30.12
N PHE A 408 -13.11 23.87 29.47
CA PHE A 408 -13.31 23.81 28.03
C PHE A 408 -12.02 24.11 27.27
N ASP A 409 -11.28 25.15 27.66
CA ASP A 409 -10.01 25.53 27.03
C ASP A 409 -8.96 24.39 27.11
N LYS A 410 -8.95 23.59 28.18
CA LYS A 410 -8.07 22.43 28.32
C LYS A 410 -8.41 21.29 27.32
N ILE A 411 -9.70 21.08 27.09
CA ILE A 411 -10.18 20.07 26.11
C ILE A 411 -9.81 20.51 24.69
N VAL A 412 -10.08 21.77 24.39
CA VAL A 412 -9.78 22.39 23.09
C VAL A 412 -8.28 22.41 22.84
N ALA A 413 -7.46 22.65 23.86
CA ALA A 413 -6.00 22.66 23.75
C ALA A 413 -5.39 21.34 23.26
N SER A 414 -6.04 20.20 23.45
CA SER A 414 -5.57 18.92 22.92
C SER A 414 -6.05 18.63 21.49
N LEU A 415 -7.24 19.09 21.12
CA LEU A 415 -7.89 18.81 19.84
C LEU A 415 -7.53 19.86 18.77
N LEU A 416 -7.44 21.12 19.17
CA LEU A 416 -7.26 22.24 18.25
C LEU A 416 -5.95 22.16 17.44
N PRO A 417 -4.78 21.82 18.02
CA PRO A 417 -3.54 21.70 17.25
C PRO A 417 -3.62 20.68 16.11
N LEU A 418 -4.30 19.55 16.35
CA LEU A 418 -4.53 18.55 15.31
C LEU A 418 -5.42 19.11 14.19
N LEU A 419 -6.54 19.74 14.57
CA LEU A 419 -7.44 20.34 13.57
C LEU A 419 -6.77 21.48 12.81
N GLU A 420 -5.96 22.31 13.46
CA GLU A 420 -5.20 23.38 12.82
C GLU A 420 -4.22 22.85 11.77
N LYS A 421 -3.52 21.75 12.05
CA LYS A 421 -2.66 21.10 11.09
C LYS A 421 -3.44 20.57 9.87
N LEU A 422 -4.59 19.93 10.10
CA LEU A 422 -5.44 19.37 9.05
C LEU A 422 -6.18 20.43 8.23
N THR A 423 -6.33 21.65 8.76
CA THR A 423 -7.04 22.77 8.11
C THR A 423 -6.11 23.90 7.68
N SER A 424 -4.79 23.69 7.70
CA SER A 424 -3.82 24.70 7.31
C SER A 424 -3.54 24.69 5.81
N GLY A 425 -3.39 25.89 5.23
CA GLY A 425 -2.90 26.11 3.88
C GLY A 425 -3.63 25.31 2.79
N LYS A 426 -2.86 24.68 1.89
CA LYS A 426 -3.41 23.90 0.77
C LYS A 426 -3.99 22.54 1.19
N ILE A 427 -3.59 22.02 2.33
CA ILE A 427 -4.12 20.75 2.87
C ILE A 427 -5.61 20.90 3.20
N ALA A 428 -6.02 22.05 3.73
CA ALA A 428 -7.43 22.35 4.00
C ALA A 428 -8.32 22.16 2.77
N GLN A 429 -7.86 22.64 1.60
CA GLN A 429 -8.60 22.51 0.36
C GLN A 429 -8.78 21.05 -0.10
N LEU A 430 -7.83 20.19 0.25
CA LEU A 430 -7.90 18.76 -0.05
C LEU A 430 -8.88 18.02 0.87
N LEU A 431 -8.84 18.33 2.18
CA LEU A 431 -9.54 17.58 3.22
C LEU A 431 -10.93 18.16 3.57
N ALA A 432 -11.19 19.42 3.24
CA ALA A 432 -12.47 20.08 3.40
C ALA A 432 -12.95 20.68 2.06
N PRO A 433 -13.29 19.80 1.07
CA PRO A 433 -13.67 20.27 -0.26
C PRO A 433 -14.97 21.05 -0.23
N ASN A 434 -15.00 22.22 -0.89
CA ASN A 434 -16.24 22.91 -1.14
C ASN A 434 -16.99 22.23 -2.30
N TYR A 435 -18.08 21.55 -2.00
CA TYR A 435 -18.89 20.83 -2.98
C TYR A 435 -19.66 21.75 -3.94
N SER A 436 -19.80 23.03 -3.60
CA SER A 436 -20.48 24.03 -4.43
C SER A 436 -19.52 24.79 -5.35
N ASP A 437 -18.21 24.59 -5.21
CA ASP A 437 -17.20 25.24 -6.03
C ASP A 437 -17.00 24.46 -7.33
N LEU A 438 -17.65 24.92 -8.39
CA LEU A 438 -17.52 24.38 -9.74
C LEU A 438 -16.31 24.91 -10.49
N ALA A 439 -15.60 25.90 -9.94
CA ALA A 439 -14.41 26.49 -10.58
C ALA A 439 -13.15 25.65 -10.33
N ASP A 440 -13.12 24.85 -9.27
CA ASP A 440 -12.00 23.94 -8.96
C ASP A 440 -12.10 22.66 -9.81
N PRO A 441 -11.20 22.45 -10.80
CA PRO A 441 -11.26 21.30 -11.69
C PRO A 441 -10.88 19.97 -11.01
N ARG A 442 -10.32 20.01 -9.81
CA ARG A 442 -9.87 18.82 -9.10
C ARG A 442 -11.09 17.97 -8.66
N PRO A 443 -11.13 16.67 -9.00
CA PRO A 443 -12.26 15.84 -8.64
C PRO A 443 -12.36 15.66 -7.11
N ILE A 444 -13.58 15.46 -6.63
CA ILE A 444 -13.83 15.01 -5.26
C ILE A 444 -14.20 13.53 -5.35
N PHE A 445 -13.58 12.69 -4.53
CA PHE A 445 -13.90 11.26 -4.48
C PHE A 445 -14.26 10.80 -3.07
N ASP A 446 -14.98 9.71 -2.99
CA ASP A 446 -15.19 8.90 -1.80
C ASP A 446 -14.99 7.41 -2.13
N TRP A 447 -14.77 6.58 -1.11
CA TRP A 447 -14.47 5.16 -1.30
C TRP A 447 -15.59 4.39 -2.00
N MET A 448 -16.85 4.72 -1.77
CA MET A 448 -17.95 4.04 -2.45
C MET A 448 -17.95 4.35 -3.94
N GLN A 449 -17.69 5.60 -4.32
CA GLN A 449 -17.54 6.01 -5.72
C GLN A 449 -16.36 5.29 -6.37
N VAL A 450 -15.22 5.21 -5.68
CA VAL A 450 -14.02 4.47 -6.12
C VAL A 450 -14.35 3.01 -6.39
N ILE A 451 -15.09 2.36 -5.48
CA ILE A 451 -15.46 0.96 -5.60
C ILE A 451 -16.47 0.74 -6.74
N ARG A 452 -17.50 1.59 -6.85
CA ARG A 452 -18.50 1.50 -7.93
C ARG A 452 -17.91 1.71 -9.31
N LYS A 453 -16.95 2.64 -9.44
CA LYS A 453 -16.24 2.92 -10.69
C LYS A 453 -15.09 1.93 -10.95
N ARG A 454 -14.80 1.03 -10.01
CA ARG A 454 -13.64 0.13 -10.07
C ARG A 454 -12.33 0.90 -10.32
N ALA A 455 -12.15 2.02 -9.62
CA ALA A 455 -11.10 2.98 -9.87
C ALA A 455 -9.74 2.54 -9.33
N VAL A 456 -8.70 3.24 -9.76
CA VAL A 456 -7.33 3.17 -9.24
C VAL A 456 -7.05 4.42 -8.44
N VAL A 457 -6.62 4.28 -7.19
CA VAL A 457 -6.32 5.40 -6.31
C VAL A 457 -4.89 5.28 -5.78
N TYR A 458 -4.13 6.35 -5.92
CA TYR A 458 -2.85 6.50 -5.23
C TYR A 458 -2.99 7.54 -4.12
N VAL A 459 -2.63 7.17 -2.90
CA VAL A 459 -2.63 8.02 -1.71
C VAL A 459 -1.20 8.20 -1.22
N GLY A 460 -0.60 9.36 -1.46
CA GLY A 460 0.71 9.77 -0.96
C GLY A 460 0.55 10.71 0.24
N LEU A 461 1.02 10.29 1.41
CA LEU A 461 0.78 11.02 2.65
C LEU A 461 1.91 11.97 3.05
N ASP A 462 3.05 11.93 2.36
CA ASP A 462 4.20 12.83 2.59
C ASP A 462 4.66 12.88 4.07
N ALA A 463 4.74 11.71 4.71
CA ALA A 463 5.12 11.58 6.12
C ALA A 463 6.53 12.11 6.44
N LEU A 464 7.37 12.31 5.43
CA LEU A 464 8.69 12.93 5.60
C LEU A 464 8.59 14.42 5.91
N SER A 465 7.53 15.10 5.47
CA SER A 465 7.29 16.52 5.76
C SER A 465 6.54 16.70 7.09
N ASP A 466 5.49 15.92 7.34
CA ASP A 466 4.75 15.92 8.62
C ASP A 466 4.15 14.54 8.90
N ALA A 467 4.82 13.75 9.74
CA ALA A 467 4.41 12.40 10.08
C ALA A 467 3.07 12.35 10.86
N GLU A 468 2.75 13.39 11.65
CA GLU A 468 1.52 13.44 12.44
C GLU A 468 0.29 13.67 11.54
N VAL A 469 0.39 14.61 10.59
CA VAL A 469 -0.65 14.86 9.58
C VAL A 469 -0.83 13.62 8.70
N ALA A 470 0.26 13.03 8.24
CA ALA A 470 0.22 11.81 7.42
C ALA A 470 -0.50 10.66 8.13
N ALA A 471 -0.17 10.42 9.40
CA ALA A 471 -0.82 9.39 10.20
C ALA A 471 -2.31 9.70 10.43
N ALA A 472 -2.66 10.94 10.75
CA ALA A 472 -4.03 11.36 10.99
C ALA A 472 -4.90 11.19 9.74
N VAL A 473 -4.42 11.63 8.59
CA VAL A 473 -5.13 11.49 7.31
C VAL A 473 -5.24 10.02 6.90
N GLY A 474 -4.14 9.27 6.96
CA GLY A 474 -4.12 7.84 6.63
C GLY A 474 -5.07 7.02 7.49
N ASN A 475 -5.04 7.21 8.82
CA ASN A 475 -5.96 6.53 9.74
C ASN A 475 -7.43 6.90 9.48
N SER A 476 -7.71 8.19 9.20
CA SER A 476 -9.07 8.62 8.87
C SER A 476 -9.58 8.00 7.56
N MET A 477 -8.71 7.88 6.55
CA MET A 477 -9.03 7.21 5.28
C MET A 477 -9.28 5.71 5.47
N PHE A 478 -8.49 5.04 6.30
CA PHE A 478 -8.71 3.63 6.64
C PHE A 478 -10.02 3.42 7.41
N SER A 479 -10.30 4.25 8.40
CA SER A 479 -11.54 4.18 9.17
C SER A 479 -12.77 4.37 8.28
N ASP A 480 -12.71 5.30 7.32
CA ASP A 480 -13.77 5.47 6.32
C ASP A 480 -13.90 4.23 5.41
N LEU A 481 -12.79 3.64 4.97
CA LEU A 481 -12.80 2.41 4.18
C LEU A 481 -13.41 1.23 4.95
N VAL A 482 -13.15 1.11 6.25
CA VAL A 482 -13.79 0.12 7.15
C VAL A 482 -15.31 0.33 7.20
N SER A 483 -15.74 1.57 7.35
CA SER A 483 -17.18 1.92 7.37
C SER A 483 -17.86 1.55 6.05
N VAL A 484 -17.20 1.87 4.92
CA VAL A 484 -17.71 1.51 3.58
C VAL A 484 -17.74 -0.01 3.39
N ALA A 485 -16.71 -0.74 3.83
CA ALA A 485 -16.70 -2.19 3.81
C ALA A 485 -17.85 -2.80 4.64
N GLY A 486 -18.11 -2.24 5.81
CA GLY A 486 -19.24 -2.63 6.65
C GLY A 486 -20.61 -2.35 5.99
N HIS A 487 -20.70 -1.27 5.24
CA HIS A 487 -21.90 -0.94 4.46
C HIS A 487 -22.10 -1.94 3.31
N ILE A 488 -21.05 -2.19 2.52
CA ILE A 488 -21.08 -3.17 1.42
C ILE A 488 -21.43 -4.57 1.91
N TYR A 489 -20.88 -4.98 3.05
CA TYR A 489 -21.18 -6.28 3.64
C TYR A 489 -22.67 -6.47 3.96
N LYS A 490 -23.35 -5.39 4.38
CA LYS A 490 -24.77 -5.42 4.77
C LYS A 490 -25.74 -5.18 3.60
N HIS A 491 -25.39 -4.25 2.71
CA HIS A 491 -26.32 -3.73 1.71
C HIS A 491 -25.88 -4.00 0.26
N GLY A 492 -24.67 -4.56 0.06
CA GLY A 492 -24.06 -4.70 -1.26
C GLY A 492 -23.51 -3.36 -1.78
N ILE A 493 -22.99 -3.39 -3.01
CA ILE A 493 -22.43 -2.20 -3.68
C ILE A 493 -23.53 -1.29 -4.19
N ASP A 494 -24.69 -1.86 -4.55
CA ASP A 494 -25.83 -1.19 -5.17
C ASP A 494 -26.94 -0.86 -4.17
N ASP A 495 -26.64 -0.82 -2.87
CA ASP A 495 -27.57 -0.50 -1.78
C ASP A 495 -28.84 -1.39 -1.75
N GLY A 496 -28.73 -2.64 -2.25
CA GLY A 496 -29.84 -3.60 -2.27
C GLY A 496 -30.93 -3.30 -3.31
N LEU A 497 -30.63 -2.50 -4.34
CA LEU A 497 -31.60 -2.18 -5.40
C LEU A 497 -32.02 -3.44 -6.14
N PRO A 498 -33.33 -3.58 -6.47
CA PRO A 498 -33.84 -4.69 -7.27
C PRO A 498 -33.15 -4.72 -8.65
N GLY A 499 -32.64 -5.88 -9.05
CA GLY A 499 -31.94 -6.07 -10.32
C GLY A 499 -30.42 -5.91 -10.23
N ALA A 500 -29.89 -5.46 -9.10
CA ALA A 500 -28.46 -5.57 -8.83
C ALA A 500 -28.02 -7.04 -8.79
N SER A 501 -26.85 -7.32 -9.33
CA SER A 501 -26.28 -8.69 -9.35
C SER A 501 -26.08 -9.17 -7.91
N ALA A 502 -27.06 -9.89 -7.38
CA ALA A 502 -27.00 -10.43 -6.03
C ALA A 502 -25.74 -11.29 -5.89
N GLY A 503 -24.73 -10.80 -5.16
CA GLY A 503 -23.57 -11.57 -4.75
C GLY A 503 -22.29 -11.37 -5.54
N ALA A 504 -22.21 -10.54 -6.57
CA ALA A 504 -20.93 -10.25 -7.25
C ALA A 504 -20.05 -9.36 -6.34
N ARG A 505 -19.12 -9.99 -5.62
CA ARG A 505 -18.10 -9.26 -4.84
C ARG A 505 -17.10 -8.63 -5.81
N VAL A 506 -16.88 -7.33 -5.69
CA VAL A 506 -15.81 -6.65 -6.41
C VAL A 506 -14.54 -6.78 -5.59
N PRO A 507 -13.47 -7.35 -6.14
CA PRO A 507 -12.18 -7.38 -5.46
C PRO A 507 -11.64 -5.96 -5.28
N ILE A 508 -11.30 -5.61 -4.03
CA ILE A 508 -10.74 -4.32 -3.65
C ILE A 508 -9.33 -4.58 -3.14
N ASN A 509 -8.34 -4.36 -4.02
CA ASN A 509 -6.93 -4.59 -3.70
C ASN A 509 -6.36 -3.34 -3.02
N VAL A 510 -6.05 -3.46 -1.73
CA VAL A 510 -5.45 -2.40 -0.92
C VAL A 510 -3.98 -2.74 -0.68
N HIS A 511 -3.09 -1.92 -1.20
CA HIS A 511 -1.65 -2.03 -0.96
C HIS A 511 -1.24 -0.94 0.04
N ALA A 512 -0.77 -1.34 1.22
CA ALA A 512 -0.31 -0.45 2.28
C ALA A 512 1.21 -0.58 2.42
N ASP A 513 1.95 0.38 1.84
CA ASP A 513 3.41 0.43 2.03
C ASP A 513 3.73 1.03 3.41
N GLU A 514 4.90 0.70 3.95
CA GLU A 514 5.32 1.05 5.32
C GLU A 514 4.14 0.95 6.31
N PHE A 515 3.48 -0.18 6.26
CA PHE A 515 2.23 -0.47 6.95
C PHE A 515 2.25 -0.12 8.45
N ASN A 516 3.38 -0.33 9.11
CA ASN A 516 3.60 0.03 10.50
C ASN A 516 3.39 1.53 10.79
N GLU A 517 3.61 2.43 9.82
CA GLU A 517 3.37 3.86 9.99
C GLU A 517 1.88 4.22 9.94
N LEU A 518 1.10 3.44 9.20
CA LEU A 518 -0.32 3.63 8.97
C LEU A 518 -1.22 2.92 9.98
N MET A 519 -0.65 2.04 10.81
CA MET A 519 -1.45 1.25 11.74
C MET A 519 -1.99 2.08 12.88
N GLY A 520 -3.32 2.08 12.99
CA GLY A 520 -4.09 2.52 14.15
C GLY A 520 -5.06 1.42 14.60
N ASP A 521 -5.82 1.67 15.67
CA ASP A 521 -6.83 0.73 16.19
C ASP A 521 -7.89 0.36 15.14
N GLU A 522 -8.10 1.20 14.12
CA GLU A 522 -9.06 1.01 13.03
C GLU A 522 -8.64 -0.05 12.01
N PHE A 523 -7.35 -0.38 11.96
CA PHE A 523 -6.84 -1.34 10.98
C PHE A 523 -7.19 -2.79 11.34
N ILE A 524 -7.24 -3.12 12.63
CA ILE A 524 -7.58 -4.46 13.11
C ILE A 524 -8.98 -4.90 12.63
N PRO A 525 -10.04 -4.09 12.77
CA PRO A 525 -11.34 -4.39 12.18
C PRO A 525 -11.33 -4.55 10.66
N LEU A 526 -10.49 -3.80 9.94
CA LEU A 526 -10.36 -3.91 8.48
C LEU A 526 -9.88 -5.30 8.08
N ILE A 527 -8.80 -5.77 8.67
CA ILE A 527 -8.25 -7.11 8.39
C ILE A 527 -9.24 -8.19 8.78
N ASN A 528 -9.79 -8.14 10.00
CA ASN A 528 -10.63 -9.22 10.51
C ASN A 528 -11.99 -9.34 9.80
N LYS A 529 -12.52 -8.26 9.21
CA LYS A 529 -13.89 -8.21 8.68
C LYS A 529 -13.98 -7.79 7.22
N GLY A 530 -12.96 -7.17 6.67
CA GLY A 530 -12.96 -6.60 5.33
C GLY A 530 -13.04 -7.62 4.20
N GLY A 531 -12.49 -8.82 4.40
CA GLY A 531 -12.53 -9.91 3.42
C GLY A 531 -13.94 -10.28 2.98
N GLY A 532 -14.94 -10.18 3.88
CA GLY A 532 -16.35 -10.40 3.57
C GLY A 532 -16.94 -9.38 2.58
N ALA A 533 -16.40 -8.17 2.53
CA ALA A 533 -16.78 -7.11 1.59
C ALA A 533 -15.94 -7.11 0.29
N GLY A 534 -15.01 -8.04 0.13
CA GLY A 534 -14.12 -8.12 -1.04
C GLY A 534 -12.77 -7.40 -0.88
N LEU A 535 -12.46 -6.89 0.31
CA LEU A 535 -11.17 -6.27 0.60
C LEU A 535 -10.06 -7.33 0.67
N GLN A 536 -8.97 -7.05 -0.03
CA GLN A 536 -7.75 -7.85 -0.09
C GLN A 536 -6.56 -6.93 0.22
N VAL A 537 -6.10 -6.96 1.46
CA VAL A 537 -5.00 -6.10 1.90
C VAL A 537 -3.67 -6.80 1.65
N THR A 538 -2.74 -6.10 1.01
CA THR A 538 -1.33 -6.47 0.94
C THR A 538 -0.54 -5.43 1.71
N ALA A 539 -0.06 -5.81 2.88
CA ALA A 539 0.71 -4.95 3.77
C ALA A 539 2.22 -5.18 3.56
N TYR A 540 2.97 -4.09 3.43
CA TYR A 540 4.43 -4.14 3.30
C TYR A 540 5.06 -3.49 4.53
N THR A 541 5.97 -4.19 5.21
CA THR A 541 6.69 -3.67 6.37
C THR A 541 8.11 -4.21 6.43
N GLN A 542 8.95 -3.64 7.28
CA GLN A 542 10.34 -4.07 7.36
C GLN A 542 10.50 -5.30 8.25
N THR A 543 9.95 -5.26 9.45
CA THR A 543 10.02 -6.35 10.43
C THR A 543 8.70 -6.54 11.17
N LEU A 544 8.51 -7.70 11.77
CA LEU A 544 7.37 -7.95 12.67
C LEU A 544 7.44 -7.08 13.93
N SER A 545 8.66 -6.78 14.39
CA SER A 545 8.88 -5.92 15.55
C SER A 545 8.40 -4.49 15.34
N ASP A 546 8.38 -3.99 14.10
CA ASP A 546 7.83 -2.65 13.80
C ASP A 546 6.32 -2.62 14.04
N ILE A 547 5.63 -3.72 13.71
CA ILE A 547 4.21 -3.90 13.99
C ILE A 547 3.96 -3.95 15.50
N GLU A 548 4.76 -4.75 16.24
CA GLU A 548 4.66 -4.85 17.70
C GLU A 548 4.91 -3.51 18.39
N ALA A 549 5.94 -2.78 17.97
CA ALA A 549 6.29 -1.46 18.50
C ALA A 549 5.19 -0.43 18.29
N ARG A 550 4.56 -0.43 17.10
CA ARG A 550 3.49 0.53 16.78
C ARG A 550 2.21 0.27 17.56
N ILE A 551 1.83 -1.00 17.71
CA ILE A 551 0.61 -1.39 18.46
C ILE A 551 0.82 -1.26 19.97
N GLY A 552 2.07 -1.33 20.45
CA GLY A 552 2.39 -1.30 21.88
C GLY A 552 1.89 -2.52 22.68
N ASN A 553 1.22 -3.47 22.02
CA ASN A 553 0.67 -4.67 22.65
C ASN A 553 0.88 -5.91 21.76
N ARG A 554 1.70 -6.84 22.22
CA ARG A 554 2.07 -8.05 21.48
C ARG A 554 0.87 -8.95 21.13
N ALA A 555 -0.13 -9.02 21.99
CA ALA A 555 -1.33 -9.83 21.73
C ALA A 555 -2.18 -9.23 20.61
N LYS A 556 -2.34 -7.89 20.58
CA LYS A 556 -2.99 -7.18 19.47
C LYS A 556 -2.18 -7.29 18.18
N ALA A 557 -0.85 -7.21 18.24
CA ALA A 557 0.01 -7.42 17.08
C ALA A 557 -0.15 -8.83 16.52
N GLY A 558 -0.25 -9.86 17.38
CA GLY A 558 -0.56 -11.22 16.96
C GLY A 558 -1.90 -11.36 16.22
N GLN A 559 -2.92 -10.57 16.55
CA GLN A 559 -4.20 -10.58 15.84
C GLN A 559 -4.11 -9.99 14.42
N VAL A 560 -3.13 -9.12 14.17
CA VAL A 560 -2.88 -8.54 12.85
C VAL A 560 -2.07 -9.48 11.97
N ILE A 561 -1.18 -10.27 12.58
CA ILE A 561 -0.24 -11.14 11.87
C ILE A 561 -0.84 -12.53 11.59
N GLY A 562 -1.71 -13.02 12.47
CA GLY A 562 -2.35 -14.33 12.37
C GLY A 562 -3.70 -14.32 11.74
#